data_e93e559109a5eb17683f1ebc31592b90
#
_entry.id   e93e559109a5eb17683f1ebc31592b90
#
_cell.length_a   1.000
_cell.length_b   1.000
_cell.length_c   1.000
_cell.angle_alpha   90.00
_cell.angle_beta   90.00
_cell.angle_gamma   90.00
#
_symmetry.space_group_name_H-M   'P 1'
#
loop_
_entity.id
_entity.type
_entity.pdbx_description
1 polymer ?
#
loop_
_entity_poly.entity_id
_entity_poly.type
_entity_poly.pdbx_seq_one_letter_code
_entity_poly.pdbx_strand_id
1 'polypeptide(L)'
;MDRHEAVAKLIDYAESADLISACERTWAVNTVXDILKLDSYTEPGRTWDKDHVELAPVLEFLLDDAYARGVLAENSVVYRDLFDTEIMGRLTPRPAQVVEKFQALLXESPKAATDWYYQFSQDTNYIRRDRIAKDMKWIAPTEYGDLDITINLSKPEKDPKAIAAAKNLPASAYPRCQLCAENEGYAGRVNHPARQNHRIVPITINGSPWFLQYSPYVYYNEHCICLNSVHTPMKIDRACFQKLLDFIRQFPHYFVGSNADLPIVGGSILAHDHFQGGHYTXAMEKAPVERTVSFPGYDDVEAGIVKWPMSVIRLRCGDGERLXDLADKILAAWRGYTDESAFILAETXGEPHNTITPIARMRDGQFELDLVLRNNITTEEYPLGVYHPHQELHHIKKENIGLIEVMGLAVLPARLKDELGDLIGALAAGRDVRSDPVLEKHADWAEXLQSRYTFTAENAGDIIRKEVGVVFSKVLEHAGVYKRTPXGTEAFLRFIQSVK
;
A
#
# COMPACT_ATOMS: atom_id res chain seq x y z
N MET A 1 -6.86 22.73 28.08
CA MET A 1 -8.02 21.85 27.85
C MET A 1 -8.18 20.97 29.08
N ASP A 2 -9.41 20.81 29.56
CA ASP A 2 -9.66 19.89 30.65
C ASP A 2 -10.45 18.69 30.13
N ARG A 3 -10.73 17.76 31.02
CA ARG A 3 -11.35 16.49 30.68
C ARG A 3 -12.74 16.68 30.06
N HIS A 4 -13.54 17.54 30.64
CA HIS A 4 -14.90 17.79 30.12
C HIS A 4 -14.85 18.48 28.76
N GLU A 5 -13.92 19.40 28.60
CA GLU A 5 -13.72 20.08 27.33
C GLU A 5 -13.29 19.08 26.23
N ALA A 6 -12.38 18.15 26.58
CA ALA A 6 -11.93 17.16 25.62
C ALA A 6 -13.08 16.24 25.17
N VAL A 7 -13.93 15.82 26.12
CA VAL A 7 -15.08 15.02 25.77
C VAL A 7 -16.04 15.80 24.88
N ALA A 8 -16.31 17.05 25.22
CA ALA A 8 -17.21 17.88 24.41
C ALA A 8 -16.69 18.07 22.99
N LYS A 9 -15.37 18.29 22.87
CA LYS A 9 -14.75 18.44 21.54
C LYS A 9 -14.87 17.15 20.74
N LEU A 10 -14.67 16.01 21.39
CA LEU A 10 -14.80 14.72 20.70
C LEU A 10 -16.21 14.52 20.16
N ILE A 11 -17.22 14.85 20.97
CA ILE A 11 -18.60 14.70 20.53
C ILE A 11 -18.95 15.71 19.43
N ASP A 12 -18.46 16.95 19.54
CA ASP A 12 -18.62 17.92 18.45
C ASP A 12 -18.01 17.38 17.15
N TYR A 13 -16.81 16.80 17.25
CA TYR A 13 -16.16 16.21 16.08
C TYR A 13 -17.04 15.12 15.47
N ALA A 14 -17.54 14.21 16.29
CA ALA A 14 -18.34 13.10 15.79
C ALA A 14 -19.61 13.59 15.09
N GLU A 15 -20.25 14.63 15.66
CA GLU A 15 -21.44 15.16 15.04
C GLU A 15 -21.13 15.89 13.74
N SER A 16 -20.07 16.73 13.75
CA SER A 16 -19.67 17.47 12.56
C SER A 16 -19.26 16.54 11.42
N ALA A 17 -18.62 15.43 11.74
CA ALA A 17 -18.20 14.44 10.74
C ALA A 17 -19.33 13.50 10.32
N ASP A 18 -20.52 13.72 10.87
CA ASP A 18 -21.70 12.91 10.55
C ASP A 18 -21.54 11.45 10.98
N LEU A 19 -20.75 11.23 12.03
CA LEU A 19 -20.68 9.88 12.64
C LEU A 19 -21.85 9.65 13.57
N ILE A 20 -22.32 10.70 14.24
CA ILE A 20 -23.52 10.65 15.07
C ILE A 20 -24.42 11.79 14.67
N SER A 21 -25.71 11.67 15.00
CA SER A 21 -26.66 12.75 14.79
C SER A 21 -26.81 13.58 16.07
N ALA A 22 -27.42 14.78 15.93
CA ALA A 22 -27.59 15.68 17.07
C ALA A 22 -28.36 15.03 18.22
N CYS A 23 -29.35 14.20 17.90
CA CYS A 23 -30.14 13.55 18.95
C CYS A 23 -29.37 12.47 19.71
N GLU A 24 -28.19 12.12 19.26
CA GLU A 24 -27.37 11.09 19.91
C GLU A 24 -26.32 11.66 20.87
N ARG A 25 -26.27 12.99 21.04
CA ARG A 25 -25.20 13.59 21.83
C ARG A 25 -25.13 13.04 23.25
N THR A 26 -26.27 12.97 23.95
CA THR A 26 -26.25 12.48 25.33
C THR A 26 -25.79 11.03 25.39
N TRP A 27 -26.30 10.20 24.49
CA TRP A 27 -25.88 8.81 24.42
C TRP A 27 -24.37 8.71 24.14
N ALA A 28 -23.85 9.54 23.27
CA ALA A 28 -22.44 9.50 22.90
C ALA A 28 -21.55 9.93 24.08
N VAL A 29 -21.95 10.99 24.78
CA VAL A 29 -21.20 11.43 25.96
C VAL A 29 -21.16 10.29 26.98
N ASN A 30 -22.29 9.65 27.24
CA ASN A 30 -22.36 8.59 28.23
C ASN A 30 -21.55 7.37 27.80
N THR A 31 -21.52 7.09 26.53
CA THR A 31 -20.70 6.00 26.01
C THR A 31 -19.21 6.26 26.21
N VAL A 32 -18.80 7.45 25.91
CA VAL A 32 -17.41 7.87 26.15
C VAL A 32 -17.06 7.90 27.62
N UNK A 33 -17.90 8.33 28.35
CA UNK A 33 -17.75 8.36 29.62
C UNK A 33 -17.54 7.14 30.20
N ASP A 34 -18.25 6.06 29.71
CA ASP A 34 -18.10 4.71 30.22
C ASP A 34 -16.71 4.14 29.94
N ILE A 35 -16.22 4.33 28.71
CA ILE A 35 -14.88 3.86 28.36
C ILE A 35 -13.80 4.54 29.19
N LEU A 36 -13.94 5.83 29.40
CA LEU A 36 -12.96 6.62 30.17
C LEU A 36 -13.11 6.46 31.68
N LYS A 37 -14.14 5.74 32.12
CA LYS A 37 -14.41 5.56 33.55
C LYS A 37 -14.58 6.89 34.25
N LEU A 38 -15.35 7.77 33.66
CA LEU A 38 -15.72 9.05 34.25
C LEU A 38 -17.10 8.92 34.88
N ASP A 39 -17.27 9.52 36.04
CA ASP A 39 -18.55 9.42 36.76
C ASP A 39 -19.33 10.73 36.77
N SER A 40 -18.86 11.75 36.09
CA SER A 40 -19.61 13.00 36.00
C SER A 40 -19.21 13.77 34.74
N TYR A 41 -20.10 14.62 34.28
CA TYR A 41 -19.86 15.45 33.10
C TYR A 41 -20.65 16.75 33.23
N THR A 42 -19.96 17.85 33.02
CA THR A 42 -20.56 19.15 32.91
C THR A 42 -20.23 19.72 31.54
N GLU A 43 -21.26 19.99 30.75
CA GLU A 43 -21.04 20.55 29.42
C GLU A 43 -20.32 21.89 29.52
N PRO A 44 -19.13 22.03 28.97
CA PRO A 44 -18.40 23.30 29.08
C PRO A 44 -18.96 24.34 28.12
N GLY A 45 -18.72 25.63 28.44
CA GLY A 45 -18.95 26.69 27.48
C GLY A 45 -17.93 26.53 26.33
N ARG A 46 -18.40 26.66 25.10
CA ARG A 46 -17.50 26.51 23.96
C ARG A 46 -16.62 27.72 23.76
N THR A 47 -15.34 27.49 23.68
CA THR A 47 -14.36 28.50 23.26
C THR A 47 -13.70 28.08 21.94
N TRP A 48 -14.23 27.09 21.28
CA TRP A 48 -13.71 26.53 20.02
C TRP A 48 -14.84 26.48 18.99
N ASP A 49 -14.47 26.33 17.71
CA ASP A 49 -15.42 26.16 16.63
C ASP A 49 -15.84 24.68 16.58
N LYS A 50 -17.11 24.41 16.87
CA LYS A 50 -17.61 23.04 16.95
C LYS A 50 -17.54 22.29 15.63
N ASP A 51 -17.45 23.02 14.51
CA ASP A 51 -17.42 22.40 13.19
C ASP A 51 -16.02 22.16 12.68
N HIS A 52 -14.99 22.53 13.44
CA HIS A 52 -13.60 22.41 13.01
C HIS A 52 -12.70 21.91 14.14
N VAL A 53 -13.12 20.86 14.83
CA VAL A 53 -12.33 20.25 15.88
C VAL A 53 -11.27 19.34 15.26
N GLU A 54 -10.02 19.51 15.74
CA GLU A 54 -8.93 18.61 15.35
C GLU A 54 -8.94 17.41 16.28
N LEU A 55 -9.08 16.21 15.71
CA LEU A 55 -9.26 15.00 16.49
C LEU A 55 -8.01 14.59 17.26
N ALA A 56 -6.83 14.63 16.60
CA ALA A 56 -5.63 14.06 17.20
C ALA A 56 -5.27 14.66 18.55
N PRO A 57 -5.26 16.01 18.74
CA PRO A 57 -4.97 16.53 20.06
C PRO A 57 -5.99 16.15 21.11
N VAL A 58 -7.26 16.02 20.72
CA VAL A 58 -8.32 15.63 21.65
C VAL A 58 -8.08 14.21 22.14
N LEU A 59 -7.82 13.28 21.22
CA LEU A 59 -7.56 11.89 21.61
C LEU A 59 -6.29 11.79 22.44
N GLU A 60 -5.26 12.53 22.07
CA GLU A 60 -4.02 12.53 22.85
C GLU A 60 -4.26 12.98 24.29
N PHE A 61 -5.05 14.04 24.48
CA PHE A 61 -5.37 14.50 25.81
C PHE A 61 -6.12 13.43 26.60
N LEU A 62 -7.13 12.79 25.96
CA LEU A 62 -7.93 11.77 26.65
C LEU A 62 -7.09 10.55 27.01
N LEU A 63 -6.16 10.14 26.13
CA LEU A 63 -5.28 9.02 26.43
C LEU A 63 -4.33 9.37 27.58
N ASP A 64 -3.75 10.57 27.59
CA ASP A 64 -2.86 11.00 28.66
C ASP A 64 -3.61 11.03 30.00
N ASP A 65 -4.84 11.55 29.98
CA ASP A 65 -5.67 11.61 31.18
C ASP A 65 -6.02 10.21 31.68
N ALA A 66 -6.39 9.32 30.77
CA ALA A 66 -6.72 7.95 31.14
C ALA A 66 -5.50 7.22 31.74
N TYR A 67 -4.32 7.46 31.16
CA TYR A 67 -3.11 6.88 31.72
C TYR A 67 -2.81 7.43 33.11
N ALA A 68 -2.93 8.74 33.30
CA ALA A 68 -2.67 9.36 34.57
C ALA A 68 -3.60 8.83 35.69
N ARG A 69 -4.83 8.48 35.31
CA ARG A 69 -5.81 7.96 36.27
C ARG A 69 -5.77 6.44 36.44
N GLY A 70 -4.91 5.75 35.71
CA GLY A 70 -4.79 4.30 35.79
C GLY A 70 -5.82 3.54 34.96
N VAL A 71 -6.61 4.21 34.15
CA VAL A 71 -7.59 3.57 33.29
C VAL A 71 -6.90 2.92 32.08
N LEU A 72 -5.90 3.61 31.53
CA LEU A 72 -5.03 3.03 30.50
C LEU A 72 -3.78 2.55 31.23
N ALA A 73 -3.57 1.22 31.22
CA ALA A 73 -2.54 0.62 32.07
C ALA A 73 -1.12 0.81 31.54
N GLU A 74 -0.96 0.83 30.20
CA GLU A 74 0.35 0.98 29.56
C GLU A 74 0.29 2.13 28.58
N ASN A 75 1.39 2.91 28.49
CA ASN A 75 1.38 4.15 27.72
C ASN A 75 2.05 4.04 26.35
N SER A 76 2.36 2.85 25.89
CA SER A 76 2.99 2.69 24.58
C SER A 76 1.98 2.78 23.46
N VAL A 77 2.47 2.96 22.23
CA VAL A 77 1.61 3.17 21.07
C VAL A 77 0.61 2.03 20.89
N VAL A 78 1.04 0.77 21.09
CA VAL A 78 0.16 -0.36 20.90
C VAL A 78 -1.06 -0.25 21.82
N TYR A 79 -0.83 0.01 23.09
CA TYR A 79 -1.92 0.09 24.06
C TYR A 79 -2.78 1.32 23.85
N ARG A 80 -2.16 2.44 23.51
CA ARG A 80 -2.90 3.67 23.22
C ARG A 80 -3.80 3.46 21.99
N ASP A 81 -3.30 2.77 20.98
CA ASP A 81 -4.11 2.50 19.77
C ASP A 81 -5.29 1.57 20.07
N LEU A 82 -5.09 0.56 20.92
CA LEU A 82 -6.22 -0.28 21.31
C LEU A 82 -7.29 0.55 22.01
N PHE A 83 -6.87 1.48 22.86
CA PHE A 83 -7.81 2.25 23.68
C PHE A 83 -8.57 3.29 22.84
N ASP A 84 -7.86 4.08 22.04
CA ASP A 84 -8.57 5.12 21.28
C ASP A 84 -9.38 4.54 20.13
N THR A 85 -9.01 3.37 19.62
CA THR A 85 -9.84 2.70 18.62
C THR A 85 -11.16 2.24 19.23
N GLU A 86 -11.15 1.81 20.49
CA GLU A 86 -12.39 1.49 21.18
C GLU A 86 -13.28 2.73 21.28
N ILE A 87 -12.69 3.88 21.65
CA ILE A 87 -13.47 5.12 21.75
C ILE A 87 -14.11 5.45 20.40
N MET A 88 -13.28 5.47 19.35
CA MET A 88 -13.78 5.85 18.03
C MET A 88 -14.78 4.81 17.50
N GLY A 89 -14.56 3.55 17.81
CA GLY A 89 -15.47 2.50 17.39
C GLY A 89 -16.88 2.66 17.95
N ARG A 90 -16.97 3.11 19.21
CA ARG A 90 -18.28 3.34 19.81
C ARG A 90 -19.02 4.51 19.17
N LEU A 91 -18.29 5.43 18.52
CA LEU A 91 -18.89 6.56 17.83
C LEU A 91 -19.07 6.30 16.34
N THR A 92 -18.67 5.14 15.84
CA THR A 92 -18.73 4.82 14.42
C THR A 92 -20.08 4.16 14.09
N PRO A 93 -20.77 4.58 13.04
CA PRO A 93 -22.03 3.96 12.65
C PRO A 93 -21.90 2.46 12.45
N ARG A 94 -22.99 1.74 12.69
CA ARG A 94 -23.01 0.29 12.54
C ARG A 94 -22.80 -0.12 11.09
N PRO A 95 -22.27 -1.33 10.85
CA PRO A 95 -22.03 -1.79 9.48
C PRO A 95 -23.24 -1.64 8.54
N ALA A 96 -24.45 -1.96 9.03
CA ALA A 96 -25.64 -1.86 8.17
C ALA A 96 -25.85 -0.44 7.66
N GLN A 97 -25.62 0.57 8.52
CA GLN A 97 -25.77 1.96 8.12
C GLN A 97 -24.75 2.35 7.06
N VAL A 98 -23.52 1.87 7.22
CA VAL A 98 -22.45 2.20 6.27
C VAL A 98 -22.75 1.56 4.91
N VAL A 99 -23.13 0.29 4.92
CA VAL A 99 -23.45 -0.42 3.67
C VAL A 99 -24.62 0.26 2.96
N GLU A 100 -25.67 0.63 3.71
CA GLU A 100 -26.84 1.29 3.15
C GLU A 100 -26.45 2.61 2.49
N LYS A 101 -25.62 3.41 3.16
CA LYS A 101 -25.19 4.70 2.63
C LYS A 101 -24.35 4.52 1.37
N PHE A 102 -23.41 3.58 1.41
CA PHE A 102 -22.55 3.32 0.25
C PHE A 102 -23.39 2.91 -0.95
N GLN A 103 -24.33 2.00 -0.74
CA GLN A 103 -25.16 1.50 -1.83
C GLN A 103 -26.07 2.59 -2.40
N ALA A 104 -26.61 3.45 -1.54
CA ALA A 104 -27.44 4.56 -2.01
C ALA A 104 -26.60 5.51 -2.88
N LEU A 105 -25.40 5.80 -2.47
CA LEU A 105 -24.53 6.68 -3.25
C LEU A 105 -24.06 6.03 -4.53
N LEU A 106 -23.87 4.72 -4.53
CA LEU A 106 -23.48 3.98 -5.72
C LEU A 106 -24.49 4.14 -6.85
N UNK A 107 -25.47 4.20 -6.44
CA UNK A 107 -26.47 4.42 -7.22
C UNK A 107 -26.40 5.61 -7.87
N GLU A 108 -25.92 6.71 -7.32
CA GLU A 108 -25.67 8.00 -7.95
C GLU A 108 -24.49 7.89 -8.90
N SER A 109 -23.37 7.44 -8.41
CA SER A 109 -22.19 7.14 -9.21
C SER A 109 -21.18 6.38 -8.37
N PRO A 110 -20.29 5.60 -8.99
CA PRO A 110 -19.19 4.98 -8.24
C PRO A 110 -18.33 6.00 -7.51
N LYS A 111 -18.07 7.15 -8.15
CA LYS A 111 -17.24 8.17 -7.52
C LYS A 111 -17.90 8.75 -6.28
N ALA A 112 -19.22 9.00 -6.33
CA ALA A 112 -19.92 9.50 -5.15
C ALA A 112 -19.79 8.54 -3.97
N ALA A 113 -19.93 7.24 -4.23
CA ALA A 113 -19.84 6.23 -3.19
C ALA A 113 -18.43 6.16 -2.61
N THR A 114 -17.41 6.10 -3.46
CA THR A 114 -16.03 5.99 -2.98
C THR A 114 -15.55 7.28 -2.32
N ASP A 115 -15.98 8.45 -2.81
CA ASP A 115 -15.62 9.73 -2.16
C ASP A 115 -16.12 9.74 -0.72
N TRP A 116 -17.39 9.37 -0.54
CA TRP A 116 -17.98 9.34 0.80
C TRP A 116 -17.26 8.30 1.68
N TYR A 117 -17.05 7.12 1.15
CA TYR A 117 -16.49 6.02 1.94
C TYR A 117 -15.04 6.31 2.35
N TYR A 118 -14.26 6.94 1.46
CA TYR A 118 -12.90 7.32 1.81
C TYR A 118 -12.89 8.39 2.91
N GLN A 119 -13.74 9.41 2.78
CA GLN A 119 -13.85 10.44 3.82
C GLN A 119 -14.28 9.82 5.15
N PHE A 120 -15.26 8.93 5.10
CA PHE A 120 -15.73 8.22 6.28
C PHE A 120 -14.61 7.43 6.95
N SER A 121 -13.81 6.72 6.16
CA SER A 121 -12.72 5.92 6.69
C SER A 121 -11.65 6.77 7.37
N GLN A 122 -11.48 8.02 6.93
CA GLN A 122 -10.61 8.96 7.60
C GLN A 122 -11.26 9.51 8.88
N ASP A 123 -12.54 9.84 8.81
CA ASP A 123 -13.24 10.48 9.93
C ASP A 123 -13.36 9.55 11.13
N THR A 124 -13.47 8.24 10.91
CA THR A 124 -13.52 7.28 12.01
C THR A 124 -12.16 7.05 12.65
N ASN A 125 -11.12 7.66 12.12
CA ASN A 125 -9.74 7.46 12.56
C ASN A 125 -9.20 6.05 12.25
N TYR A 126 -9.94 5.29 11.45
CA TYR A 126 -9.37 4.05 10.90
C TYR A 126 -8.14 4.39 10.07
N ILE A 127 -8.26 5.40 9.22
CA ILE A 127 -7.09 6.01 8.57
C ILE A 127 -6.62 7.13 9.51
N ARG A 128 -5.47 6.94 10.13
CA ARG A 128 -4.95 7.90 11.10
C ARG A 128 -4.21 9.00 10.37
N ARG A 129 -4.95 10.05 10.00
CA ARG A 129 -4.41 11.14 9.18
C ARG A 129 -3.21 11.82 9.82
N ASP A 130 -3.22 11.98 11.14
CA ASP A 130 -2.11 12.63 11.84
C ASP A 130 -0.83 11.82 11.74
N ARG A 131 -0.96 10.49 11.75
CA ARG A 131 0.19 9.60 11.65
C ARG A 131 0.73 9.55 10.24
N ILE A 132 -0.19 9.43 9.25
CA ILE A 132 0.20 9.39 7.85
C ILE A 132 0.88 10.69 7.43
N ALA A 133 0.47 11.82 8.00
CA ALA A 133 1.09 13.11 7.70
C ALA A 133 2.58 13.13 8.05
N LYS A 134 3.05 12.23 8.90
CA LYS A 134 4.48 12.15 9.25
C LYS A 134 5.32 11.45 8.22
N ASP A 135 4.70 10.67 7.31
CA ASP A 135 5.45 10.02 6.23
C ASP A 135 6.18 11.07 5.41
N MET A 136 7.41 10.74 5.01
CA MET A 136 8.15 11.62 4.11
C MET A 136 7.84 11.19 2.68
N LYS A 137 7.45 12.14 1.84
CA LYS A 137 7.08 11.86 0.45
C LYS A 137 7.67 12.89 -0.47
N TRP A 138 8.20 12.44 -1.61
CA TRP A 138 8.66 13.36 -2.65
C TRP A 138 8.63 12.66 -3.99
N ILE A 139 8.78 13.45 -5.05
CA ILE A 139 8.81 12.95 -6.41
C ILE A 139 10.23 13.11 -6.94
N ALA A 140 10.78 12.04 -7.52
CA ALA A 140 12.13 12.05 -8.04
C ALA A 140 12.09 11.83 -9.55
N PRO A 141 12.58 12.77 -10.35
CA PRO A 141 12.64 12.56 -11.80
C PRO A 141 13.70 11.53 -12.15
N THR A 142 13.35 10.63 -13.07
CA THR A 142 14.27 9.60 -13.56
C THR A 142 14.09 9.45 -15.07
N GLU A 143 14.93 8.64 -15.67
CA GLU A 143 14.77 8.37 -17.11
C GLU A 143 13.46 7.66 -17.43
N TYR A 144 12.80 7.08 -16.43
CA TYR A 144 11.51 6.39 -16.61
C TYR A 144 10.33 7.26 -16.23
N GLY A 145 10.56 8.52 -15.95
CA GLY A 145 9.54 9.43 -15.49
C GLY A 145 9.69 9.74 -14.01
N ASP A 146 8.69 10.38 -13.46
CA ASP A 146 8.70 10.85 -12.07
C ASP A 146 8.27 9.72 -11.15
N LEU A 147 9.19 9.22 -10.34
CA LEU A 147 8.88 8.16 -9.38
C LEU A 147 8.46 8.76 -8.05
N ASP A 148 7.51 8.10 -7.40
CA ASP A 148 7.07 8.48 -6.05
C ASP A 148 7.97 7.81 -5.02
N ILE A 149 8.49 8.58 -4.07
CA ILE A 149 9.33 8.05 -3.00
C ILE A 149 8.64 8.34 -1.67
N THR A 150 8.47 7.30 -0.85
CA THR A 150 7.88 7.43 0.47
C THR A 150 8.80 6.77 1.49
N ILE A 151 9.10 7.48 2.58
CA ILE A 151 9.67 6.85 3.76
C ILE A 151 8.51 6.68 4.73
N ASN A 152 8.20 5.44 5.03
CA ASN A 152 7.01 5.10 5.79
C ASN A 152 7.27 5.27 7.28
N LEU A 153 6.68 6.30 7.87
CA LEU A 153 6.79 6.58 9.30
C LEU A 153 5.46 6.37 10.02
N SER A 154 4.43 5.90 9.30
CA SER A 154 3.09 5.75 9.87
C SER A 154 2.91 4.44 10.62
N LYS A 155 3.75 3.43 10.37
CA LYS A 155 3.69 2.19 11.15
C LYS A 155 4.27 2.44 12.54
N PRO A 156 3.58 2.01 13.61
CA PRO A 156 4.13 2.17 14.95
C PRO A 156 5.46 1.42 15.09
N GLU A 157 6.40 2.02 15.81
CA GLU A 157 7.65 1.33 16.13
C GLU A 157 7.37 0.17 17.07
N LYS A 158 8.17 -0.86 16.98
CA LYS A 158 8.01 -2.01 17.87
C LYS A 158 8.31 -1.60 19.31
N ASP A 159 7.40 -1.98 20.20
CA ASP A 159 7.51 -1.68 21.63
C ASP A 159 7.99 -2.94 22.34
N PRO A 160 9.15 -2.88 23.04
CA PRO A 160 9.64 -4.08 23.74
C PRO A 160 8.64 -4.71 24.69
N LYS A 161 7.86 -3.90 25.41
CA LYS A 161 6.83 -4.44 26.30
C LYS A 161 5.74 -5.17 25.53
N ALA A 162 5.31 -4.62 24.40
CA ALA A 162 4.30 -5.26 23.57
C ALA A 162 4.82 -6.55 22.96
N ILE A 163 6.09 -6.54 22.51
CA ILE A 163 6.70 -7.74 21.96
C ILE A 163 6.73 -8.85 23.03
N ALA A 164 7.15 -8.50 24.25
CA ALA A 164 7.22 -9.46 25.34
C ALA A 164 5.83 -10.00 25.69
N ALA A 165 4.83 -9.11 25.73
CA ALA A 165 3.46 -9.53 26.03
C ALA A 165 2.92 -10.45 24.95
N ALA A 166 3.24 -10.17 23.68
CA ALA A 166 2.78 -10.99 22.57
C ALA A 166 3.33 -12.41 22.64
N LYS A 167 4.59 -12.55 23.09
CA LYS A 167 5.20 -13.88 23.22
C LYS A 167 4.44 -14.77 24.21
N ASN A 168 3.80 -14.17 25.20
CA ASN A 168 3.08 -14.91 26.24
C ASN A 168 1.63 -15.16 25.89
N LEU A 169 1.14 -14.66 24.75
CA LEU A 169 -0.25 -14.86 24.36
C LEU A 169 -0.43 -16.23 23.71
N PRO A 170 -1.56 -16.89 23.95
CA PRO A 170 -1.86 -18.11 23.21
C PRO A 170 -2.00 -17.80 21.72
N ALA A 171 -1.67 -18.77 20.89
CA ALA A 171 -1.90 -18.65 19.46
C ALA A 171 -3.40 -18.50 19.20
N SER A 172 -3.76 -17.65 18.25
CA SER A 172 -5.16 -17.41 17.93
C SER A 172 -5.34 -17.37 16.42
N ALA A 173 -6.39 -18.03 15.94
CA ALA A 173 -6.77 -18.00 14.53
C ALA A 173 -7.95 -17.06 14.29
N TYR A 174 -8.24 -16.16 15.21
CA TYR A 174 -9.36 -15.23 15.05
C TYR A 174 -8.92 -13.79 15.35
N PRO A 175 -8.99 -12.89 14.39
CA PRO A 175 -9.21 -13.15 12.95
C PRO A 175 -8.06 -13.95 12.37
N ARG A 176 -8.33 -14.71 11.33
CA ARG A 176 -7.33 -15.60 10.77
C ARG A 176 -6.17 -14.84 10.11
N CYS A 177 -6.48 -13.68 9.53
CA CYS A 177 -5.44 -12.78 9.01
C CYS A 177 -5.99 -11.36 9.02
N GLN A 178 -5.14 -10.39 8.67
CA GLN A 178 -5.56 -8.99 8.74
C GLN A 178 -6.54 -8.58 7.64
N LEU A 179 -6.79 -9.44 6.66
CA LEU A 179 -7.75 -9.16 5.60
C LEU A 179 -9.10 -9.86 5.79
N CYS A 180 -9.21 -10.76 6.76
CA CYS A 180 -10.46 -11.48 6.95
C CYS A 180 -11.58 -10.55 7.41
N ALA A 181 -12.82 -10.85 6.98
CA ALA A 181 -13.98 -10.05 7.33
C ALA A 181 -14.18 -9.95 8.85
N GLU A 182 -13.70 -10.96 9.59
CA GLU A 182 -13.79 -10.97 11.04
C GLU A 182 -13.06 -9.80 11.72
N ASN A 183 -12.25 -9.08 10.99
CA ASN A 183 -11.62 -7.87 11.54
C ASN A 183 -12.62 -6.75 11.77
N GLU A 184 -13.71 -6.70 11.02
CA GLU A 184 -14.67 -5.61 11.18
C GLU A 184 -15.25 -5.62 12.59
N GLY A 185 -14.99 -4.55 13.34
CA GLY A 185 -15.46 -4.44 14.72
C GLY A 185 -14.62 -5.16 15.77
N TYR A 186 -13.54 -5.82 15.36
CA TYR A 186 -12.71 -6.61 16.27
C TYR A 186 -11.92 -5.70 17.22
N ALA A 187 -11.95 -6.08 18.52
CA ALA A 187 -11.32 -5.23 19.55
C ALA A 187 -9.80 -5.17 19.47
N GLY A 188 -9.19 -6.14 18.83
CA GLY A 188 -7.74 -6.18 18.77
C GLY A 188 -7.11 -6.79 20.01
N ARG A 189 -5.82 -6.93 19.96
CA ARG A 189 -5.01 -7.39 21.06
C ARG A 189 -3.58 -6.94 20.81
N VAL A 190 -2.67 -7.23 21.70
CA VAL A 190 -1.32 -6.68 21.63
C VAL A 190 -0.65 -7.00 20.29
N ASN A 191 -0.92 -8.15 19.72
CA ASN A 191 -0.30 -8.55 18.45
C ASN A 191 -1.28 -8.60 17.27
N HIS A 192 -2.41 -7.89 17.38
CA HIS A 192 -3.35 -7.79 16.26
C HIS A 192 -4.08 -6.44 16.36
N PRO A 193 -4.11 -5.64 15.30
CA PRO A 193 -4.67 -4.29 15.43
C PRO A 193 -6.14 -4.28 15.79
N ALA A 194 -6.55 -3.27 16.55
CA ALA A 194 -7.95 -3.03 16.86
C ALA A 194 -8.65 -2.48 15.62
N ARG A 195 -9.88 -2.92 15.39
CA ARG A 195 -10.66 -2.57 14.21
C ARG A 195 -12.12 -2.23 14.54
N GLN A 196 -12.38 -1.74 15.75
CA GLN A 196 -13.75 -1.40 16.14
C GLN A 196 -14.31 -0.26 15.30
N ASN A 197 -13.44 0.58 14.75
CA ASN A 197 -13.83 1.71 13.90
C ASN A 197 -13.71 1.40 12.41
N HIS A 198 -13.51 0.14 12.06
CA HIS A 198 -13.31 -0.30 10.68
C HIS A 198 -14.60 -0.86 10.12
N ARG A 199 -14.97 -0.42 8.92
CA ARG A 199 -16.17 -0.90 8.24
C ARG A 199 -15.80 -1.34 6.83
N ILE A 200 -16.31 -2.49 6.42
CA ILE A 200 -16.08 -3.02 5.08
C ILE A 200 -17.40 -2.99 4.32
N VAL A 201 -17.31 -2.93 3.00
CA VAL A 201 -18.49 -2.82 2.15
C VAL A 201 -18.54 -4.03 1.23
N PRO A 202 -19.64 -4.79 1.23
CA PRO A 202 -19.77 -5.93 0.30
C PRO A 202 -19.83 -5.44 -1.14
N ILE A 203 -19.10 -6.13 -2.00
CA ILE A 203 -19.19 -5.93 -3.45
C ILE A 203 -19.21 -7.32 -4.08
N THR A 204 -19.62 -7.38 -5.34
CA THR A 204 -19.64 -8.64 -6.08
C THR A 204 -18.60 -8.56 -7.18
N ILE A 205 -17.70 -9.52 -7.20
CA ILE A 205 -16.67 -9.59 -8.23
C ILE A 205 -16.83 -10.91 -8.95
N ASN A 206 -17.08 -10.85 -10.25
CA ASN A 206 -17.20 -12.05 -11.09
C ASN A 206 -18.23 -13.01 -10.50
N GLY A 207 -19.32 -12.47 -9.97
CA GLY A 207 -20.40 -13.28 -9.41
C GLY A 207 -20.17 -13.82 -8.01
N SER A 208 -19.08 -13.48 -7.37
CA SER A 208 -18.75 -13.97 -6.02
C SER A 208 -18.73 -12.83 -5.01
N PRO A 209 -18.99 -13.14 -3.73
CA PRO A 209 -18.93 -12.08 -2.71
C PRO A 209 -17.51 -11.69 -2.34
N TRP A 210 -17.26 -10.40 -2.36
CA TRP A 210 -16.00 -9.77 -1.98
C TRP A 210 -16.30 -8.58 -1.07
N PHE A 211 -15.27 -7.95 -0.54
CA PHE A 211 -15.42 -6.74 0.25
C PHE A 211 -14.45 -5.67 -0.25
N LEU A 212 -14.85 -4.42 -0.08
CA LEU A 212 -14.01 -3.28 -0.37
C LEU A 212 -13.68 -2.56 0.94
N GLN A 213 -12.43 -2.17 1.11
CA GLN A 213 -11.99 -1.36 2.23
C GLN A 213 -10.82 -0.49 1.79
N TYR A 214 -10.46 0.51 2.61
CA TYR A 214 -9.26 1.29 2.34
C TYR A 214 -8.12 0.76 3.19
N SER A 215 -6.89 0.95 2.69
CA SER A 215 -5.71 0.63 3.48
C SER A 215 -5.53 1.70 4.54
N PRO A 216 -5.22 1.31 5.78
CA PRO A 216 -4.96 2.34 6.80
C PRO A 216 -3.65 3.09 6.58
N TYR A 217 -2.78 2.59 5.70
CA TYR A 217 -1.48 3.22 5.46
C TYR A 217 -1.50 4.25 4.35
N VAL A 218 -2.46 4.20 3.44
CA VAL A 218 -2.68 5.20 2.39
C VAL A 218 -1.37 5.59 1.71
N TYR A 219 -0.77 4.62 1.01
CA TYR A 219 0.47 4.92 0.28
C TYR A 219 0.23 5.85 -0.90
N TYR A 220 -1.01 5.94 -1.37
CA TYR A 220 -1.42 6.85 -2.43
C TYR A 220 -2.91 7.16 -2.24
N ASN A 221 -3.41 8.12 -2.99
CA ASN A 221 -4.78 8.61 -2.80
C ASN A 221 -5.81 7.50 -2.98
N GLU A 222 -6.69 7.35 -2.00
CA GLU A 222 -7.77 6.38 -2.01
C GLU A 222 -7.28 4.95 -2.20
N HIS A 223 -6.16 4.64 -1.53
CA HIS A 223 -5.56 3.31 -1.56
C HIS A 223 -6.55 2.29 -0.98
N CYS A 224 -7.10 1.44 -1.84
CA CYS A 224 -8.12 0.49 -1.41
C CYS A 224 -7.62 -0.94 -1.53
N ILE A 225 -8.31 -1.82 -0.82
CA ILE A 225 -8.07 -3.26 -0.88
C ILE A 225 -9.42 -3.92 -1.14
N CYS A 226 -9.43 -4.80 -2.15
CA CYS A 226 -10.59 -5.57 -2.52
C CYS A 226 -10.28 -7.00 -2.11
N LEU A 227 -11.01 -7.54 -1.13
CA LEU A 227 -10.65 -8.84 -0.55
C LEU A 227 -11.75 -9.87 -0.77
N ASN A 228 -11.32 -11.09 -1.08
CA ASN A 228 -12.23 -12.22 -1.24
C ASN A 228 -12.89 -12.49 0.11
N SER A 229 -14.20 -12.74 0.11
CA SER A 229 -14.89 -13.07 1.36
C SER A 229 -14.43 -14.42 1.92
N VAL A 230 -13.79 -15.26 1.10
CA VAL A 230 -13.26 -16.55 1.52
C VAL A 230 -11.76 -16.44 1.69
N HIS A 231 -11.23 -16.94 2.81
CA HIS A 231 -9.79 -16.96 3.06
C HIS A 231 -9.16 -18.08 2.23
N THR A 232 -8.71 -17.73 1.03
CA THR A 232 -8.18 -18.68 0.06
C THR A 232 -6.92 -18.08 -0.56
N PRO A 233 -5.93 -18.92 -0.94
CA PRO A 233 -4.65 -18.35 -1.41
C PRO A 233 -4.76 -17.52 -2.68
N MET A 234 -3.82 -16.59 -2.82
CA MET A 234 -3.65 -15.83 -4.06
C MET A 234 -3.43 -16.78 -5.23
N LYS A 235 -3.98 -16.44 -6.39
CA LYS A 235 -3.80 -17.21 -7.59
C LYS A 235 -3.88 -16.30 -8.81
N ILE A 236 -2.83 -16.33 -9.62
CA ILE A 236 -2.82 -15.56 -10.88
C ILE A 236 -3.24 -16.53 -11.98
N ASP A 237 -4.42 -16.29 -12.54
CA ASP A 237 -4.98 -17.15 -13.59
C ASP A 237 -5.99 -16.31 -14.38
N ARG A 238 -6.66 -16.96 -15.34
CA ARG A 238 -7.67 -16.28 -16.13
C ARG A 238 -8.73 -15.62 -15.26
N ALA A 239 -9.17 -16.31 -14.22
CA ALA A 239 -10.20 -15.79 -13.34
C ALA A 239 -9.72 -14.51 -12.64
N CYS A 240 -8.43 -14.45 -12.27
CA CYS A 240 -7.87 -13.25 -11.68
C CYS A 240 -8.00 -12.08 -12.66
N PHE A 241 -7.62 -12.27 -13.91
CA PHE A 241 -7.73 -11.19 -14.90
C PHE A 241 -9.19 -10.75 -15.08
N GLN A 242 -10.11 -11.72 -15.13
CA GLN A 242 -11.52 -11.40 -15.24
C GLN A 242 -12.00 -10.56 -14.04
N LYS A 243 -11.54 -10.91 -12.86
CA LYS A 243 -11.93 -10.18 -11.64
C LYS A 243 -11.41 -8.76 -11.66
N LEU A 244 -10.17 -8.56 -12.11
CA LEU A 244 -9.62 -7.21 -12.19
C LEU A 244 -10.43 -6.36 -13.17
N LEU A 245 -10.77 -6.91 -14.33
CA LEU A 245 -11.57 -6.17 -15.31
C LEU A 245 -12.96 -5.88 -14.77
N ASP A 246 -13.56 -6.83 -14.05
CA ASP A 246 -14.88 -6.61 -13.47
C ASP A 246 -14.84 -5.48 -12.44
N PHE A 247 -13.77 -5.40 -11.65
CA PHE A 247 -13.65 -4.33 -10.67
C PHE A 247 -13.59 -2.96 -11.35
N ILE A 248 -12.77 -2.81 -12.40
CA ILE A 248 -12.66 -1.50 -13.05
C ILE A 248 -13.90 -1.17 -13.89
N ARG A 249 -14.69 -2.18 -14.28
CA ARG A 249 -15.98 -1.91 -14.89
C ARG A 249 -16.90 -1.24 -13.89
N GLN A 250 -16.88 -1.70 -12.65
CA GLN A 250 -17.73 -1.15 -11.58
C GLN A 250 -17.19 0.18 -11.04
N PHE A 251 -15.87 0.33 -10.97
CA PHE A 251 -15.21 1.52 -10.43
C PHE A 251 -14.21 2.04 -11.46
N PRO A 252 -14.72 2.63 -12.57
CA PRO A 252 -13.81 2.96 -13.69
C PRO A 252 -12.84 4.12 -13.40
N HIS A 253 -13.05 4.85 -12.32
CA HIS A 253 -12.11 5.90 -11.92
C HIS A 253 -10.94 5.33 -11.10
N TYR A 254 -10.97 4.04 -10.74
CA TYR A 254 -9.89 3.38 -10.00
C TYR A 254 -9.08 2.49 -10.92
N PHE A 255 -7.80 2.33 -10.60
CA PHE A 255 -7.03 1.20 -11.10
C PHE A 255 -7.16 0.05 -10.09
N VAL A 256 -6.74 -1.15 -10.49
CA VAL A 256 -6.64 -2.29 -9.58
C VAL A 256 -5.57 -3.22 -10.07
N GLY A 257 -4.85 -3.84 -9.13
CA GLY A 257 -3.85 -4.83 -9.49
C GLY A 257 -3.74 -5.90 -8.42
N SER A 258 -2.99 -6.94 -8.74
CA SER A 258 -2.77 -8.05 -7.83
C SER A 258 -1.28 -8.27 -7.62
N ASN A 259 -0.90 -8.56 -6.37
CA ASN A 259 0.42 -9.14 -6.16
C ASN A 259 0.48 -10.49 -6.86
N ALA A 260 1.69 -10.90 -7.23
CA ALA A 260 1.89 -12.20 -7.85
C ALA A 260 1.69 -13.32 -6.82
N ASP A 261 1.61 -14.55 -7.29
CA ASP A 261 1.21 -15.67 -6.46
C ASP A 261 2.36 -16.60 -6.05
N LEU A 262 3.60 -16.13 -6.18
CA LEU A 262 4.76 -16.91 -5.76
C LEU A 262 5.57 -16.13 -4.72
N PRO A 263 6.29 -16.81 -3.85
CA PRO A 263 7.15 -16.12 -2.87
C PRO A 263 8.17 -15.23 -3.55
N ILE A 264 8.66 -14.24 -2.81
CA ILE A 264 9.67 -13.25 -3.23
C ILE A 264 9.06 -12.19 -4.14
N VAL A 265 8.24 -12.59 -5.10
CA VAL A 265 7.63 -11.66 -6.06
C VAL A 265 6.16 -11.38 -5.74
N GLY A 266 5.62 -12.03 -4.72
CA GLY A 266 4.26 -11.75 -4.24
C GLY A 266 4.27 -10.78 -3.08
N GLY A 267 3.11 -10.48 -2.56
CA GLY A 267 2.97 -9.61 -1.41
C GLY A 267 3.12 -10.36 -0.09
N SER A 268 2.89 -9.63 1.00
CA SER A 268 3.06 -10.20 2.34
C SER A 268 1.93 -11.15 2.74
N ILE A 269 0.77 -11.05 2.12
CA ILE A 269 -0.38 -11.90 2.48
C ILE A 269 -0.78 -12.71 1.25
N LEU A 270 -0.03 -13.80 1.01
CA LEU A 270 -0.33 -14.70 -0.11
C LEU A 270 -1.47 -15.66 0.22
N ALA A 271 -1.79 -15.82 1.50
CA ALA A 271 -2.79 -16.82 1.93
C ALA A 271 -4.23 -16.34 1.77
N HIS A 272 -4.45 -15.05 1.52
CA HIS A 272 -5.79 -14.50 1.38
C HIS A 272 -5.89 -13.70 0.08
N ASP A 273 -6.65 -14.21 -0.87
CA ASP A 273 -6.82 -13.60 -2.19
C ASP A 273 -7.38 -12.18 -2.06
N HIS A 274 -6.67 -11.22 -2.66
CA HIS A 274 -7.05 -9.82 -2.56
C HIS A 274 -6.37 -9.01 -3.66
N PHE A 275 -6.93 -7.84 -3.95
CA PHE A 275 -6.37 -6.89 -4.92
C PHE A 275 -6.18 -5.55 -4.25
N GLN A 276 -5.30 -4.73 -4.82
CA GLN A 276 -5.13 -3.36 -4.35
C GLN A 276 -5.41 -2.40 -5.50
N GLY A 277 -6.10 -1.33 -5.18
CA GLY A 277 -6.44 -0.34 -6.18
C GLY A 277 -6.50 1.04 -5.58
N GLY A 278 -7.06 1.98 -6.34
CA GLY A 278 -7.23 3.32 -5.85
C GLY A 278 -7.37 4.35 -6.95
N HIS A 279 -7.50 5.60 -6.51
CA HIS A 279 -7.70 6.74 -7.41
C HIS A 279 -6.38 7.50 -7.51
N TYR A 280 -5.43 6.92 -8.24
CA TYR A 280 -4.09 7.49 -8.37
C TYR A 280 -3.48 6.99 -9.67
N THR A 281 -2.67 7.85 -10.26
CA THR A 281 -1.98 7.50 -11.50
C THR A 281 -0.50 7.25 -11.20
N UNK A 282 0.01 5.91 -11.04
CA UNK A 282 1.26 5.55 -10.71
C UNK A 282 2.07 5.85 -11.85
N ALA A 283 3.42 6.02 -11.79
CA ALA A 283 4.36 6.38 -12.86
C ALA A 283 4.33 5.38 -14.01
N MET A 284 4.18 4.10 -13.70
CA MET A 284 4.12 3.09 -14.77
C MET A 284 2.94 3.33 -15.71
N GLU A 285 1.83 3.77 -15.18
CA GLU A 285 0.67 4.07 -16.03
C GLU A 285 0.99 5.18 -17.03
N LYS A 286 1.75 6.19 -16.61
CA LYS A 286 2.12 7.32 -17.46
C LYS A 286 3.20 6.96 -18.48
N ALA A 287 3.96 5.89 -18.22
CA ALA A 287 5.06 5.50 -19.09
C ALA A 287 4.53 5.11 -20.47
N PRO A 288 5.21 5.50 -21.53
CA PRO A 288 4.72 5.21 -22.88
C PRO A 288 5.09 3.81 -23.34
N VAL A 289 4.34 3.33 -24.32
CA VAL A 289 4.74 2.13 -25.08
C VAL A 289 5.93 2.53 -25.95
N GLU A 290 7.04 1.81 -25.79
CA GLU A 290 8.24 2.12 -26.58
C GLU A 290 8.37 1.21 -27.81
N ARG A 291 7.62 0.10 -27.84
CA ARG A 291 7.68 -0.81 -28.98
C ARG A 291 6.33 -1.53 -29.10
N THR A 292 5.70 -1.36 -30.22
CA THR A 292 4.46 -2.06 -30.53
C THR A 292 4.76 -3.52 -30.86
N VAL A 293 3.94 -4.45 -30.36
CA VAL A 293 4.05 -5.86 -30.66
C VAL A 293 2.67 -6.38 -31.07
N SER A 294 2.63 -7.58 -31.66
CA SER A 294 1.37 -8.19 -32.02
C SER A 294 1.39 -9.66 -31.64
N PHE A 295 0.19 -10.20 -31.43
CA PHE A 295 0.01 -11.60 -31.05
C PHE A 295 -0.91 -12.24 -32.08
N PRO A 296 -0.55 -13.40 -32.63
CA PRO A 296 -1.38 -14.04 -33.66
C PRO A 296 -2.82 -14.25 -33.18
N GLY A 297 -3.78 -13.85 -34.01
CA GLY A 297 -5.19 -13.97 -33.68
C GLY A 297 -5.78 -12.85 -32.85
N TYR A 298 -4.97 -11.86 -32.49
CA TYR A 298 -5.41 -10.77 -31.63
C TYR A 298 -5.10 -9.39 -32.19
N ASP A 299 -5.34 -9.23 -33.48
CA ASP A 299 -5.11 -7.95 -34.14
C ASP A 299 -6.02 -6.85 -33.58
N ASP A 300 -7.10 -7.24 -32.92
CA ASP A 300 -8.03 -6.31 -32.30
C ASP A 300 -7.58 -5.85 -30.91
N VAL A 301 -6.48 -6.40 -30.39
CA VAL A 301 -5.93 -5.97 -29.11
C VAL A 301 -4.65 -5.18 -29.35
N GLU A 302 -4.64 -3.93 -28.89
CA GLU A 302 -3.44 -3.11 -28.96
C GLU A 302 -2.42 -3.61 -27.95
N ALA A 303 -1.17 -3.85 -28.38
CA ALA A 303 -0.17 -4.47 -27.50
C ALA A 303 1.18 -3.82 -27.68
N GLY A 304 1.94 -3.70 -26.58
CA GLY A 304 3.26 -3.12 -26.65
C GLY A 304 4.07 -3.35 -25.42
N ILE A 305 5.37 -3.09 -25.54
CA ILE A 305 6.31 -3.08 -24.42
C ILE A 305 6.40 -1.67 -23.88
N VAL A 306 6.25 -1.53 -22.57
CA VAL A 306 6.27 -0.23 -21.91
C VAL A 306 7.71 0.17 -21.61
N LYS A 307 8.02 1.47 -21.78
CA LYS A 307 9.33 2.01 -21.37
C LYS A 307 9.37 2.08 -19.85
N TRP A 308 9.78 1.00 -19.25
CA TRP A 308 9.75 0.81 -17.82
C TRP A 308 10.93 -0.04 -17.39
N PRO A 309 11.47 0.13 -16.18
CA PRO A 309 12.62 -0.68 -15.80
C PRO A 309 12.33 -2.17 -15.68
N MET A 310 11.06 -2.53 -15.43
CA MET A 310 10.66 -3.93 -15.41
C MET A 310 10.02 -4.31 -16.73
N SER A 311 9.78 -5.60 -16.93
CA SER A 311 9.32 -6.13 -18.22
C SER A 311 7.81 -6.13 -18.30
N VAL A 312 7.24 -5.13 -18.97
CA VAL A 312 5.79 -4.89 -18.97
C VAL A 312 5.24 -5.02 -20.37
N ILE A 313 4.26 -5.92 -20.53
CA ILE A 313 3.45 -6.01 -21.75
C ILE A 313 2.13 -5.31 -21.45
N ARG A 314 1.84 -4.26 -22.21
CA ARG A 314 0.59 -3.49 -22.05
C ARG A 314 -0.38 -3.89 -23.15
N LEU A 315 -1.60 -4.27 -22.73
CA LEU A 315 -2.66 -4.66 -23.65
C LEU A 315 -3.83 -3.72 -23.49
N ARG A 316 -4.48 -3.34 -24.58
CA ARG A 316 -5.67 -2.49 -24.53
C ARG A 316 -6.71 -2.98 -25.54
N CYS A 317 -7.98 -3.03 -25.11
CA CYS A 317 -9.07 -3.46 -25.97
C CYS A 317 -10.39 -3.00 -25.37
N GLY A 318 -11.32 -2.64 -26.24
CA GLY A 318 -12.67 -2.30 -25.77
C GLY A 318 -13.46 -3.52 -25.33
N ASP A 319 -13.08 -4.69 -25.81
CA ASP A 319 -13.74 -5.96 -25.48
C ASP A 319 -12.95 -6.66 -24.37
N GLY A 320 -13.50 -6.65 -23.15
CA GLY A 320 -12.82 -7.25 -22.00
C GLY A 320 -12.58 -8.75 -22.16
N GLU A 321 -13.49 -9.46 -22.83
CA GLU A 321 -13.30 -10.90 -23.06
C GLU A 321 -12.08 -11.18 -23.92
N ARG A 322 -11.89 -10.39 -24.98
CA ARG A 322 -10.71 -10.54 -25.84
C ARG A 322 -9.44 -10.26 -25.04
N LEU A 323 -9.50 -9.28 -24.22
CA LEU A 323 -8.36 -8.95 -23.36
C LEU A 323 -7.99 -10.11 -22.42
N UNK A 324 -8.87 -10.67 -21.78
CA UNK A 324 -8.71 -11.65 -20.98
C UNK A 324 -8.19 -12.78 -21.60
N ASP A 325 -8.70 -13.11 -22.85
CA ASP A 325 -8.23 -14.26 -23.63
C ASP A 325 -6.74 -14.15 -23.92
N LEU A 326 -6.31 -12.99 -24.39
CA LEU A 326 -4.90 -12.78 -24.70
C LEU A 326 -4.03 -12.83 -23.46
N ALA A 327 -4.47 -12.19 -22.39
CA ALA A 327 -3.70 -12.18 -21.14
C ALA A 327 -3.50 -13.61 -20.62
N ASP A 328 -4.56 -14.43 -20.70
CA ASP A 328 -4.46 -15.83 -20.26
C ASP A 328 -3.48 -16.62 -21.14
N LYS A 329 -3.50 -16.35 -22.43
CA LYS A 329 -2.57 -17.02 -23.35
C LYS A 329 -1.13 -16.61 -23.02
N ILE A 330 -0.89 -15.34 -22.75
CA ILE A 330 0.45 -14.87 -22.40
C ILE A 330 0.90 -15.50 -21.07
N LEU A 331 0.00 -15.56 -20.09
CA LEU A 331 0.33 -16.18 -18.80
C LEU A 331 0.69 -17.66 -18.97
N ALA A 332 -0.11 -18.38 -19.72
CA ALA A 332 0.16 -19.82 -19.93
C ALA A 332 1.51 -20.02 -20.61
N ALA A 333 1.83 -19.20 -21.60
CA ALA A 333 3.12 -19.29 -22.26
C ALA A 333 4.26 -18.96 -21.31
N TRP A 334 4.07 -17.92 -20.48
CA TRP A 334 5.12 -17.49 -19.56
C TRP A 334 5.37 -18.52 -18.47
N ARG A 335 4.33 -19.13 -17.93
CA ARG A 335 4.46 -20.13 -16.87
C ARG A 335 5.44 -21.25 -17.25
N GLY A 336 5.45 -21.67 -18.50
CA GLY A 336 6.32 -22.76 -18.93
C GLY A 336 7.55 -22.33 -19.72
N TYR A 337 7.87 -21.05 -19.71
CA TYR A 337 8.90 -20.54 -20.62
C TYR A 337 10.29 -20.60 -19.96
N THR A 338 11.20 -21.27 -20.65
CA THR A 338 12.61 -21.31 -20.25
C THR A 338 13.45 -20.80 -21.41
N ASP A 339 14.36 -19.88 -21.11
CA ASP A 339 15.34 -19.36 -22.06
C ASP A 339 16.66 -19.24 -21.28
N GLU A 340 17.48 -20.28 -21.41
CA GLU A 340 18.72 -20.33 -20.61
C GLU A 340 19.66 -19.19 -20.96
N SER A 341 19.65 -18.75 -22.22
CA SER A 341 20.54 -17.66 -22.63
C SER A 341 20.26 -16.36 -21.88
N ALA A 342 19.02 -16.16 -21.40
CA ALA A 342 18.64 -15.00 -20.59
C ALA A 342 18.52 -15.33 -19.12
N PHE A 343 18.92 -16.53 -18.73
CA PHE A 343 18.76 -17.08 -17.39
C PHE A 343 17.31 -17.06 -16.91
N ILE A 344 16.39 -17.38 -17.80
CA ILE A 344 14.97 -17.53 -17.47
C ILE A 344 14.69 -19.01 -17.36
N LEU A 345 14.46 -19.50 -16.14
CA LEU A 345 14.12 -20.89 -15.90
C LEU A 345 12.70 -20.94 -15.34
N ALA A 346 11.82 -21.64 -16.07
CA ALA A 346 10.42 -21.73 -15.65
C ALA A 346 10.29 -22.46 -14.32
N GLU A 347 11.17 -23.43 -14.09
CA GLU A 347 11.16 -24.18 -12.83
C GLU A 347 12.54 -24.78 -12.57
N THR A 348 12.78 -25.09 -11.32
CA THR A 348 13.95 -25.89 -10.90
C THR A 348 13.49 -26.86 -9.83
N UNK A 349 13.76 -28.02 -10.08
CA UNK A 349 13.44 -28.89 -9.19
C UNK A 349 12.04 -29.06 -8.95
N GLY A 350 11.21 -28.87 -9.77
CA GLY A 350 9.77 -28.88 -9.63
C GLY A 350 9.16 -27.62 -9.06
N GLU A 351 9.98 -26.68 -8.65
CA GLU A 351 9.49 -25.42 -8.08
C GLU A 351 9.25 -24.39 -9.19
N PRO A 352 8.04 -23.87 -9.35
CA PRO A 352 7.78 -22.88 -10.40
C PRO A 352 8.37 -21.53 -10.06
N HIS A 353 8.83 -20.81 -11.08
CA HIS A 353 9.45 -19.50 -10.90
C HIS A 353 8.74 -18.38 -11.64
N ASN A 354 8.05 -18.68 -12.73
CA ASN A 354 7.46 -17.63 -13.56
C ASN A 354 6.04 -17.31 -13.13
N THR A 355 5.76 -16.02 -13.00
CA THR A 355 4.41 -15.54 -12.70
C THR A 355 4.28 -14.11 -13.24
N ILE A 356 3.16 -13.48 -12.99
CA ILE A 356 2.87 -12.14 -13.48
C ILE A 356 2.28 -11.30 -12.35
N THR A 357 2.64 -10.01 -12.33
CA THR A 357 1.96 -9.00 -11.52
C THR A 357 1.07 -8.20 -12.47
N PRO A 358 -0.26 -8.39 -12.39
CA PRO A 358 -1.17 -7.72 -13.35
C PRO A 358 -1.77 -6.45 -12.76
N ILE A 359 -1.90 -5.41 -13.59
CA ILE A 359 -2.54 -4.15 -13.20
C ILE A 359 -3.52 -3.74 -14.30
N ALA A 360 -4.74 -3.40 -13.89
CA ALA A 360 -5.81 -3.04 -14.81
C ALA A 360 -6.30 -1.62 -14.57
N ARG A 361 -6.73 -0.95 -15.61
CA ARG A 361 -7.35 0.37 -15.55
C ARG A 361 -8.18 0.62 -16.81
N MET A 362 -9.09 1.60 -16.71
CA MET A 362 -9.73 2.11 -17.92
C MET A 362 -8.87 3.24 -18.48
N ARG A 363 -8.66 3.22 -19.78
CA ARG A 363 -7.97 4.31 -20.47
C ARG A 363 -8.75 4.65 -21.74
N ASP A 364 -9.20 5.89 -21.81
CA ASP A 364 -9.94 6.37 -22.99
C ASP A 364 -11.11 5.45 -23.35
N GLY A 365 -11.82 5.00 -22.33
CA GLY A 365 -13.01 4.17 -22.51
C GLY A 365 -12.74 2.70 -22.80
N GLN A 366 -11.49 2.28 -22.83
CA GLN A 366 -11.12 0.89 -23.08
C GLN A 366 -10.47 0.27 -21.85
N PHE A 367 -10.58 -1.06 -21.77
CA PHE A 367 -9.86 -1.82 -20.75
C PHE A 367 -8.38 -1.86 -21.10
N GLU A 368 -7.54 -1.59 -20.12
CA GLU A 368 -6.07 -1.69 -20.28
C GLU A 368 -5.52 -2.57 -19.19
N LEU A 369 -4.64 -3.49 -19.57
CA LEU A 369 -4.05 -4.44 -18.62
C LEU A 369 -2.55 -4.47 -18.85
N ASP A 370 -1.79 -4.17 -17.78
CA ASP A 370 -0.34 -4.30 -17.79
C ASP A 370 0.02 -5.64 -17.17
N LEU A 371 0.80 -6.43 -17.89
CA LEU A 371 1.31 -7.71 -17.41
C LEU A 371 2.79 -7.56 -17.15
N VAL A 372 3.17 -7.57 -15.87
CA VAL A 372 4.57 -7.43 -15.48
C VAL A 372 5.12 -8.83 -15.24
N LEU A 373 6.08 -9.22 -16.07
CA LEU A 373 6.66 -10.57 -15.97
C LEU A 373 7.56 -10.66 -14.74
N ARG A 374 7.39 -11.72 -13.95
CA ARG A 374 8.18 -11.92 -12.75
C ARG A 374 8.79 -13.33 -12.74
N ASN A 375 9.92 -13.45 -12.05
CA ASN A 375 10.58 -14.73 -11.84
C ASN A 375 11.26 -14.71 -10.47
N ASN A 376 11.08 -15.78 -9.69
CA ASN A 376 11.53 -15.78 -8.29
C ASN A 376 12.72 -16.70 -8.02
N ILE A 377 13.47 -17.08 -9.04
CA ILE A 377 14.58 -18.01 -8.85
C ILE A 377 15.63 -17.39 -7.92
N THR A 378 16.20 -18.23 -7.04
CA THR A 378 17.34 -17.85 -6.20
C THR A 378 18.54 -18.70 -6.59
N THR A 379 19.72 -18.18 -6.28
CA THR A 379 20.99 -18.90 -6.45
C THR A 379 21.82 -18.68 -5.20
N GLU A 380 22.94 -19.42 -5.10
CA GLU A 380 23.88 -19.19 -3.99
C GLU A 380 24.34 -17.73 -3.97
N GLU A 381 24.61 -17.19 -5.15
CA GLU A 381 25.06 -15.79 -5.25
C GLU A 381 23.94 -14.81 -4.89
N TYR A 382 22.69 -15.14 -5.22
CA TYR A 382 21.56 -14.25 -5.00
C TYR A 382 20.47 -14.96 -4.20
N PRO A 383 20.72 -15.16 -2.90
CA PRO A 383 19.77 -15.95 -2.09
C PRO A 383 18.42 -15.26 -1.86
N LEU A 384 18.33 -13.94 -2.05
CA LEU A 384 17.06 -13.24 -1.94
C LEU A 384 16.30 -13.20 -3.26
N GLY A 385 16.96 -13.60 -4.36
CA GLY A 385 16.36 -13.62 -5.68
C GLY A 385 17.31 -13.04 -6.72
N VAL A 386 17.39 -13.71 -7.86
CA VAL A 386 18.15 -13.18 -9.00
C VAL A 386 17.49 -11.90 -9.52
N TYR A 387 16.14 -11.91 -9.55
CA TYR A 387 15.33 -10.78 -10.02
C TYR A 387 14.74 -10.04 -8.82
N HIS A 388 15.64 -9.50 -8.03
CA HIS A 388 15.42 -8.85 -6.75
C HIS A 388 16.54 -7.84 -6.58
N PRO A 389 16.35 -6.73 -5.87
CA PRO A 389 17.45 -5.79 -5.66
C PRO A 389 18.69 -6.51 -5.12
N HIS A 390 19.84 -6.28 -5.78
CA HIS A 390 21.09 -6.90 -5.37
C HIS A 390 21.73 -6.10 -4.23
N GLN A 391 22.78 -6.67 -3.66
CA GLN A 391 23.34 -6.19 -2.40
C GLN A 391 23.77 -4.73 -2.45
N GLU A 392 24.29 -4.26 -3.59
CA GLU A 392 24.77 -2.88 -3.68
C GLU A 392 23.66 -1.84 -3.53
N LEU A 393 22.38 -2.25 -3.65
CA LEU A 393 21.24 -1.36 -3.47
C LEU A 393 20.59 -1.48 -2.10
N HIS A 394 21.04 -2.44 -1.27
CA HIS A 394 20.36 -2.74 0.00
C HIS A 394 20.47 -1.61 1.02
N HIS A 395 21.42 -0.69 0.86
CA HIS A 395 21.48 0.45 1.75
C HIS A 395 20.23 1.32 1.64
N ILE A 396 19.52 1.23 0.52
CA ILE A 396 18.26 1.95 0.31
C ILE A 396 17.07 0.99 0.35
N LYS A 397 17.15 -0.16 -0.36
CA LYS A 397 16.02 -1.07 -0.47
C LYS A 397 16.49 -2.51 -0.56
N LYS A 398 16.12 -3.31 0.43
CA LYS A 398 16.46 -4.73 0.48
C LYS A 398 15.21 -5.62 0.33
N GLU A 399 14.04 -5.10 0.70
CA GLU A 399 12.82 -5.88 0.79
C GLU A 399 12.30 -6.29 -0.59
N ASN A 400 11.44 -7.28 -0.61
CA ASN A 400 10.83 -7.76 -1.85
C ASN A 400 10.01 -6.66 -2.52
N ILE A 401 9.95 -6.70 -3.84
CA ILE A 401 9.26 -5.69 -4.64
C ILE A 401 7.85 -6.17 -4.95
N GLY A 402 6.88 -5.55 -4.31
CA GLY A 402 5.48 -5.89 -4.49
C GLY A 402 4.78 -4.96 -5.46
N LEU A 403 3.46 -5.12 -5.52
CA LEU A 403 2.62 -4.45 -6.50
C LEU A 403 2.82 -2.94 -6.55
N ILE A 404 2.79 -2.28 -5.39
CA ILE A 404 2.85 -0.81 -5.36
C ILE A 404 4.19 -0.33 -5.90
N GLU A 405 5.26 -1.01 -5.53
CA GLU A 405 6.59 -0.60 -5.96
C GLU A 405 6.81 -0.89 -7.44
N VAL A 406 6.22 -1.98 -7.96
CA VAL A 406 6.26 -2.27 -9.38
C VAL A 406 5.71 -1.09 -10.18
N MET A 407 4.70 -0.42 -9.66
CA MET A 407 4.05 0.69 -10.36
C MET A 407 4.82 2.02 -10.25
N GLY A 408 5.92 2.05 -9.49
CA GLY A 408 6.76 3.23 -9.43
C GLY A 408 6.66 4.04 -8.15
N LEU A 409 6.13 3.46 -7.08
CA LEU A 409 6.06 4.13 -5.79
C LEU A 409 6.88 3.35 -4.78
N ALA A 410 8.01 3.92 -4.35
CA ALA A 410 8.88 3.27 -3.38
C ALA A 410 8.31 3.40 -1.97
N VAL A 411 8.30 2.30 -1.23
CA VAL A 411 7.98 2.31 0.19
C VAL A 411 9.27 1.94 0.92
N LEU A 412 9.96 2.94 1.44
CA LEU A 412 11.29 2.77 2.01
C LEU A 412 11.23 2.71 3.53
N PRO A 413 12.19 2.01 4.16
CA PRO A 413 12.16 1.81 5.61
C PRO A 413 12.40 3.08 6.41
N ALA A 414 11.82 3.12 7.61
CA ALA A 414 11.86 4.29 8.49
C ALA A 414 13.28 4.72 8.84
N ARG A 415 14.23 3.76 8.92
CA ARG A 415 15.62 4.10 9.25
C ARG A 415 16.20 5.15 8.32
N LEU A 416 15.68 5.23 7.10
CA LEU A 416 16.25 6.16 6.12
C LEU A 416 15.96 7.62 6.44
N LYS A 417 14.95 7.91 7.25
CA LYS A 417 14.73 9.31 7.64
C LYS A 417 15.98 9.89 8.30
N ASP A 418 16.47 9.24 9.35
CA ASP A 418 17.64 9.75 10.07
C ASP A 418 18.92 9.51 9.28
N GLU A 419 19.05 8.35 8.64
CA GLU A 419 20.28 8.05 7.89
C GLU A 419 20.49 9.05 6.76
N LEU A 420 19.44 9.36 5.99
CA LEU A 420 19.59 10.31 4.89
C LEU A 420 19.79 11.73 5.40
N GLY A 421 19.11 12.09 6.49
CA GLY A 421 19.34 13.39 7.12
C GLY A 421 20.79 13.57 7.55
N ASP A 422 21.34 12.56 8.20
CA ASP A 422 22.76 12.60 8.62
C ASP A 422 23.68 12.62 7.42
N LEU A 423 23.37 11.85 6.38
CA LEU A 423 24.18 11.82 5.16
C LEU A 423 24.20 13.19 4.48
N ILE A 424 23.03 13.82 4.38
CA ILE A 424 22.93 15.14 3.77
C ILE A 424 23.80 16.13 4.55
N GLY A 425 23.73 16.09 5.87
CA GLY A 425 24.56 16.98 6.70
C GLY A 425 26.03 16.73 6.51
N ALA A 426 26.46 15.45 6.43
CA ALA A 426 27.86 15.10 6.24
C ALA A 426 28.37 15.59 4.88
N LEU A 427 27.57 15.39 3.82
CA LEU A 427 27.99 15.81 2.49
C LEU A 427 28.05 17.32 2.38
N ALA A 428 27.10 18.02 2.98
CA ALA A 428 27.07 19.48 2.96
C ALA A 428 28.29 20.07 3.67
N ALA A 429 28.74 19.41 4.74
CA ALA A 429 29.87 19.88 5.54
C ALA A 429 31.22 19.36 5.07
N GLY A 430 31.22 18.46 4.08
CA GLY A 430 32.48 17.88 3.61
C GLY A 430 33.07 16.85 4.55
N ARG A 431 32.26 16.23 5.43
CA ARG A 431 32.75 15.22 6.37
C ARG A 431 32.92 13.88 5.66
N ASP A 432 33.81 13.07 6.21
CA ASP A 432 34.08 11.74 5.65
C ASP A 432 32.95 10.77 6.02
N VAL A 433 32.16 10.40 5.01
CA VAL A 433 31.04 9.48 5.20
C VAL A 433 31.53 8.10 5.61
N ARG A 434 32.63 7.63 5.02
CA ARG A 434 33.08 6.25 5.23
C ARG A 434 33.52 5.98 6.66
N SER A 435 34.02 6.97 7.35
CA SER A 435 34.51 6.78 8.71
C SER A 435 33.40 6.91 9.77
N ASP A 436 32.19 7.27 9.36
CA ASP A 436 31.03 7.36 10.27
C ASP A 436 30.35 6.00 10.31
N PRO A 437 30.33 5.31 11.46
CA PRO A 437 29.73 3.97 11.51
C PRO A 437 28.27 3.91 11.11
N VAL A 438 27.52 4.98 11.34
CA VAL A 438 26.10 5.00 10.98
C VAL A 438 25.93 5.12 9.47
N LEU A 439 26.84 5.84 8.80
CA LEU A 439 26.70 6.16 7.38
C LEU A 439 27.54 5.25 6.48
N GLU A 440 28.34 4.37 7.04
CA GLU A 440 29.27 3.54 6.25
C GLU A 440 28.53 2.73 5.18
N LYS A 441 27.32 2.26 5.47
CA LYS A 441 26.56 1.48 4.50
C LYS A 441 26.25 2.27 3.22
N HIS A 442 26.23 3.59 3.31
CA HIS A 442 25.96 4.48 2.17
C HIS A 442 27.24 5.01 1.52
N ALA A 443 28.42 4.62 2.01
CA ALA A 443 29.67 5.28 1.63
C ALA A 443 30.02 5.11 0.15
N ASP A 444 29.85 3.88 -0.38
CA ASP A 444 30.15 3.65 -1.80
C ASP A 444 29.30 4.56 -2.68
N TRP A 445 28.02 4.65 -2.37
CA TRP A 445 27.08 5.48 -3.09
C TRP A 445 27.45 6.97 -2.97
N ALA A 446 27.73 7.39 -1.73
CA ALA A 446 28.07 8.80 -1.48
C ALA A 446 29.33 9.19 -2.26
N GLU A 447 30.34 8.34 -2.29
CA GLU A 447 31.57 8.62 -3.04
C GLU A 447 31.31 8.72 -4.54
N UNK A 448 30.36 7.97 -4.97
CA UNK A 448 29.99 8.03 -6.22
C UNK A 448 29.41 9.24 -6.55
N LEU A 449 28.60 9.76 -5.75
CA LEU A 449 27.94 11.03 -5.94
C LEU A 449 28.92 12.21 -5.83
N GLN A 450 29.86 12.13 -4.92
CA GLN A 450 30.84 13.19 -4.79
C GLN A 450 31.72 13.34 -6.04
N SER A 451 31.86 12.30 -6.81
CA SER A 451 32.61 12.40 -8.08
C SER A 451 31.80 13.13 -9.16
N ARG A 452 30.49 13.24 -8.99
CA ARG A 452 29.63 13.89 -10.00
C ARG A 452 29.09 15.23 -9.56
N TYR A 453 29.01 15.48 -8.25
CA TYR A 453 28.39 16.69 -7.70
C TYR A 453 29.34 17.39 -6.76
N THR A 454 29.23 18.73 -6.71
CA THR A 454 29.81 19.53 -5.65
C THR A 454 28.72 19.83 -4.63
N PHE A 455 28.81 19.21 -3.45
CA PHE A 455 27.78 19.35 -2.42
C PHE A 455 27.96 20.62 -1.63
N THR A 456 26.84 21.31 -1.38
CA THR A 456 26.77 22.51 -0.55
C THR A 456 25.62 22.35 0.43
N ALA A 457 25.54 23.24 1.43
CA ALA A 457 24.42 23.23 2.35
C ALA A 457 23.08 23.46 1.61
N GLU A 458 23.13 24.22 0.52
CA GLU A 458 21.91 24.55 -0.22
C GLU A 458 21.43 23.42 -1.13
N ASN A 459 22.33 22.61 -1.67
CA ASN A 459 21.93 21.63 -2.69
C ASN A 459 21.95 20.18 -2.25
N ALA A 460 22.57 19.88 -1.10
CA ALA A 460 22.79 18.48 -0.72
C ALA A 460 21.48 17.71 -0.56
N GLY A 461 20.50 18.32 0.06
CA GLY A 461 19.19 17.65 0.26
C GLY A 461 18.51 17.32 -1.06
N ASP A 462 18.49 18.29 -1.97
CA ASP A 462 17.83 18.07 -3.28
C ASP A 462 18.54 16.98 -4.07
N ILE A 463 19.88 16.98 -4.05
CA ILE A 463 20.65 15.97 -4.80
C ILE A 463 20.36 14.59 -4.24
N ILE A 464 20.41 14.45 -2.91
CA ILE A 464 20.18 13.13 -2.29
C ILE A 464 18.77 12.63 -2.57
N ARG A 465 17.77 13.50 -2.44
CA ARG A 465 16.40 13.07 -2.72
C ARG A 465 16.25 12.61 -4.18
N LYS A 466 16.83 13.33 -5.11
CA LYS A 466 16.80 12.93 -6.52
C LYS A 466 17.51 11.58 -6.72
N GLU A 467 18.69 11.44 -6.12
CA GLU A 467 19.48 10.24 -6.34
C GLU A 467 18.91 9.00 -5.65
N VAL A 468 18.14 9.16 -4.57
CA VAL A 468 17.38 8.05 -4.01
C VAL A 468 16.40 7.52 -5.06
N GLY A 469 15.77 8.42 -5.81
CA GLY A 469 14.88 7.99 -6.89
C GLY A 469 15.62 7.24 -7.99
N VAL A 470 16.83 7.67 -8.31
CA VAL A 470 17.65 6.94 -9.29
C VAL A 470 17.98 5.54 -8.77
N VAL A 471 18.32 5.42 -7.46
CA VAL A 471 18.54 4.11 -6.86
C VAL A 471 17.29 3.25 -6.97
N PHE A 472 16.11 3.84 -6.72
CA PHE A 472 14.89 3.06 -6.82
C PHE A 472 14.63 2.60 -8.26
N SER A 473 14.95 3.41 -9.26
CA SER A 473 14.82 2.95 -10.63
C SER A 473 15.74 1.74 -10.90
N LYS A 474 16.93 1.71 -10.29
CA LYS A 474 17.81 0.56 -10.41
C LYS A 474 17.27 -0.65 -9.64
N VAL A 475 16.62 -0.42 -8.51
CA VAL A 475 15.93 -1.48 -7.78
C VAL A 475 14.93 -2.18 -8.70
N LEU A 476 14.15 -1.40 -9.44
CA LEU A 476 13.18 -1.98 -10.37
C LEU A 476 13.86 -2.68 -11.54
N GLU A 477 14.99 -2.14 -12.02
CA GLU A 477 15.75 -2.82 -13.08
C GLU A 477 16.26 -4.18 -12.60
N HIS A 478 16.77 -4.25 -11.35
CA HIS A 478 17.22 -5.52 -10.79
C HIS A 478 16.06 -6.51 -10.67
N ALA A 479 14.88 -6.02 -10.31
CA ALA A 479 13.69 -6.88 -10.19
C ALA A 479 13.12 -7.28 -11.55
N GLY A 480 13.48 -6.55 -12.60
CA GLY A 480 13.00 -6.83 -13.94
C GLY A 480 13.61 -8.08 -14.53
N VAL A 481 12.81 -8.83 -15.26
CA VAL A 481 13.26 -10.11 -15.83
C VAL A 481 14.15 -9.88 -17.03
N TYR A 482 13.70 -9.07 -17.99
CA TYR A 482 14.50 -8.75 -19.18
C TYR A 482 15.19 -7.42 -18.97
N LYS A 483 16.53 -7.45 -19.12
CA LYS A 483 17.31 -6.24 -18.83
C LYS A 483 17.20 -5.24 -19.97
N ARG A 484 17.46 -3.99 -19.63
CA ARG A 484 17.32 -2.87 -20.59
C ARG A 484 18.62 -2.73 -21.38
N THR A 485 18.94 -3.77 -22.12
CA THR A 485 20.12 -3.87 -22.99
C THR A 485 19.65 -4.45 -24.29
N PRO A 486 20.44 -4.35 -25.37
CA PRO A 486 20.07 -5.04 -26.61
C PRO A 486 19.81 -6.55 -26.44
N UNK A 487 20.33 -7.21 -25.61
CA UNK A 487 20.20 -8.51 -25.36
C UNK A 487 18.99 -8.85 -24.71
N GLY A 488 18.84 -7.99 -23.74
CA GLY A 488 17.62 -8.18 -22.99
C GLY A 488 16.39 -7.94 -23.84
N THR A 489 16.42 -6.90 -24.65
CA THR A 489 15.31 -6.62 -25.56
C THR A 489 15.08 -7.76 -26.52
N GLU A 490 16.15 -8.32 -27.06
CA GLU A 490 16.05 -9.47 -27.96
C GLU A 490 15.39 -10.65 -27.26
N ALA A 491 15.79 -10.91 -26.02
CA ALA A 491 15.23 -12.04 -25.25
C ALA A 491 13.74 -11.81 -24.95
N PHE A 492 13.37 -10.57 -24.63
CA PHE A 492 11.97 -10.22 -24.39
C PHE A 492 11.13 -10.47 -25.64
N LEU A 493 11.63 -10.02 -26.79
CA LEU A 493 10.94 -10.23 -28.06
C LEU A 493 10.85 -11.73 -28.42
N ARG A 494 11.88 -12.52 -28.07
CA ARG A 494 11.83 -13.97 -28.29
C ARG A 494 10.67 -14.59 -27.51
N PHE A 495 10.50 -14.14 -26.24
CA PHE A 495 9.35 -14.64 -25.48
C PHE A 495 8.04 -14.25 -26.16
N ILE A 496 7.89 -12.97 -26.52
CA ILE A 496 6.64 -12.50 -27.11
C ILE A 496 6.33 -13.29 -28.38
N GLN A 497 7.34 -13.54 -29.22
CA GLN A 497 7.14 -14.29 -30.44
C GLN A 497 6.77 -15.74 -30.19
N SER A 498 7.10 -16.29 -29.03
CA SER A 498 6.77 -17.67 -28.71
C SER A 498 5.30 -17.85 -28.31
N VAL A 499 4.57 -16.78 -28.07
CA VAL A 499 3.15 -16.86 -27.69
C VAL A 499 2.32 -17.05 -28.95
N LYS A 500 1.68 -18.22 -29.07
CA LYS A 500 0.92 -18.59 -30.27
C LYS A 500 -0.56 -18.75 -29.98
#